data_45519ae0a87ec735c82655aeaee96a13
#
_entry.id   45519ae0a87ec735c82655aeaee96a13
#
_cell.length_a   1.000
_cell.length_b   1.000
_cell.length_c   1.000
_cell.angle_alpha   90.00
_cell.angle_beta   90.00
_cell.angle_gamma   90.00
#
_symmetry.space_group_name_H-M   'P 1'
#
loop_
_entity.id
_entity.type
_entity.pdbx_description
1 polymer ?
#
loop_
_entity_poly.entity_id
_entity_poly.type
_entity_poly.pdbx_seq_one_letter_code
_entity_poly.pdbx_strand_id
1 'polypeptide(L)'
;MKALVYLGSGTTALQEVAEPQIQNATDAIVRMTHTTICGTDLHILKGDVPEVTPGRVLGHEGVGVVDSVGPAVSAVKPGDRVIVSCISACGTCETCRRGMFSHCATGGWVLGHTIDGTQAELVRSPHANVSLHKVPPGADDEALLDRGGVRELGTVGPRLGGR
;
A
#
# COMPACT_ATOMS: atom_id res chain seq x y z
N MET A 1 -4.81 -8.93 15.25
CA MET A 1 -3.87 -7.79 15.12
C MET A 1 -4.58 -6.48 15.37
N LYS A 2 -3.83 -5.45 15.82
CA LYS A 2 -4.39 -4.09 16.01
C LYS A 2 -4.44 -3.34 14.68
N ALA A 3 -5.55 -2.61 14.45
CA ALA A 3 -5.74 -1.80 13.25
C ALA A 3 -6.62 -0.59 13.54
N LEU A 4 -6.42 0.51 12.80
CA LEU A 4 -7.31 1.67 12.81
C LEU A 4 -8.45 1.44 11.83
N VAL A 5 -9.64 1.22 12.37
CA VAL A 5 -10.83 0.83 11.61
C VAL A 5 -11.76 2.03 11.45
N TYR A 6 -12.21 2.28 10.22
CA TYR A 6 -13.25 3.24 9.90
C TYR A 6 -14.62 2.68 10.32
N LEU A 7 -15.37 3.44 11.10
CA LEU A 7 -16.69 3.03 11.63
C LEU A 7 -17.85 3.83 11.02
N GLY A 8 -17.56 4.72 10.10
CA GLY A 8 -18.49 5.65 9.48
C GLY A 8 -18.00 7.08 9.58
N SER A 9 -18.71 8.01 8.95
CA SER A 9 -18.31 9.42 8.86
C SER A 9 -17.97 10.01 10.24
N GLY A 10 -16.77 10.60 10.31
CA GLY A 10 -16.22 11.22 11.52
C GLY A 10 -15.72 10.24 12.59
N THR A 11 -15.77 8.93 12.37
CA THR A 11 -15.49 7.96 13.42
C THR A 11 -14.48 6.89 13.00
N THR A 12 -13.42 6.75 13.78
CA THR A 12 -12.46 5.62 13.70
C THR A 12 -12.23 5.06 15.10
N ALA A 13 -11.78 3.81 15.17
CA ALA A 13 -11.35 3.21 16.42
C ALA A 13 -10.19 2.23 16.18
N LEU A 14 -9.28 2.15 17.15
CA LEU A 14 -8.30 1.08 17.20
C LEU A 14 -9.01 -0.20 17.65
N GLN A 15 -8.98 -1.22 16.81
CA GLN A 15 -9.66 -2.50 17.06
C GLN A 15 -8.74 -3.69 16.82
N GLU A 16 -9.09 -4.81 17.46
CA GLU A 16 -8.54 -6.12 17.12
C GLU A 16 -9.28 -6.66 15.90
N VAL A 17 -8.53 -6.98 14.84
CA VAL A 17 -9.05 -7.56 13.59
C VAL A 17 -8.26 -8.82 13.22
N ALA A 18 -8.82 -9.64 12.34
CA ALA A 18 -8.12 -10.82 11.82
C ALA A 18 -6.84 -10.40 11.06
N GLU A 19 -5.80 -11.23 11.15
CA GLU A 19 -4.58 -11.02 10.36
C GLU A 19 -4.85 -11.31 8.88
N PRO A 20 -4.28 -10.48 7.96
CA PRO A 20 -4.42 -10.72 6.54
C PRO A 20 -3.70 -12.00 6.12
N GLN A 21 -4.24 -12.68 5.10
CA GLN A 21 -3.68 -13.89 4.53
C GLN A 21 -3.31 -13.65 3.06
N ILE A 22 -2.33 -14.39 2.54
CA ILE A 22 -2.05 -14.47 1.09
C ILE A 22 -3.31 -15.03 0.40
N GLN A 23 -3.87 -14.25 -0.53
CA GLN A 23 -5.07 -14.62 -1.30
C GLN A 23 -4.72 -14.99 -2.74
N ASN A 24 -3.70 -14.34 -3.30
CA ASN A 24 -3.23 -14.58 -4.66
C ASN A 24 -1.72 -14.89 -4.68
N ALA A 25 -1.29 -15.61 -5.70
CA ALA A 25 0.12 -15.95 -5.86
C ALA A 25 1.08 -14.74 -5.92
N THR A 26 0.57 -13.56 -6.27
CA THR A 26 1.32 -12.30 -6.39
C THR A 26 1.25 -11.40 -5.16
N ASP A 27 0.57 -11.82 -4.09
CA ASP A 27 0.43 -11.04 -2.86
C ASP A 27 1.67 -11.16 -1.97
N ALA A 28 1.88 -10.17 -1.13
CA ALA A 28 2.77 -10.25 0.03
C ALA A 28 2.05 -9.74 1.28
N ILE A 29 2.47 -10.25 2.44
CA ILE A 29 2.12 -9.69 3.76
C ILE A 29 3.31 -8.86 4.23
N VAL A 30 3.04 -7.63 4.65
CA VAL A 30 4.04 -6.69 5.15
C VAL A 30 3.71 -6.35 6.59
N ARG A 31 4.68 -6.52 7.50
CA ARG A 31 4.63 -6.04 8.88
C ARG A 31 4.99 -4.57 8.87
N MET A 32 4.03 -3.72 9.22
CA MET A 32 4.21 -2.27 9.17
C MET A 32 5.10 -1.80 10.32
N THR A 33 6.09 -0.96 10.01
CA THR A 33 6.90 -0.23 10.99
C THR A 33 6.42 1.20 11.15
N HIS A 34 6.04 1.83 10.04
CA HIS A 34 5.51 3.19 9.99
C HIS A 34 4.38 3.28 8.97
N THR A 35 3.40 4.11 9.25
CA THR A 35 2.30 4.47 8.33
C THR A 35 1.97 5.94 8.50
N THR A 36 1.27 6.52 7.51
CA THR A 36 0.86 7.93 7.55
C THR A 36 -0.65 8.07 7.66
N ILE A 37 -1.08 9.27 8.02
CA ILE A 37 -2.43 9.77 7.78
C ILE A 37 -2.29 10.85 6.71
N CYS A 38 -2.95 10.69 5.58
CA CYS A 38 -2.90 11.65 4.49
C CYS A 38 -4.25 12.36 4.28
N GLY A 39 -4.30 13.29 3.32
CA GLY A 39 -5.53 14.00 2.98
C GLY A 39 -6.68 13.08 2.55
N THR A 40 -6.37 11.94 1.95
CA THR A 40 -7.36 10.93 1.55
C THR A 40 -8.09 10.34 2.74
N ASP A 41 -7.38 10.03 3.84
CA ASP A 41 -8.00 9.52 5.08
C ASP A 41 -8.98 10.54 5.65
N LEU A 42 -8.63 11.84 5.57
CA LEU A 42 -9.52 12.93 6.02
C LEU A 42 -10.77 13.05 5.14
N HIS A 43 -10.66 12.83 3.82
CA HIS A 43 -11.81 12.78 2.92
C HIS A 43 -12.71 11.58 3.22
N ILE A 44 -12.14 10.41 3.50
CA ILE A 44 -12.90 9.23 3.92
C ILE A 44 -13.68 9.55 5.21
N LEU A 45 -13.01 10.17 6.21
CA LEU A 45 -13.64 10.55 7.47
C LEU A 45 -14.78 11.57 7.30
N LYS A 46 -14.69 12.45 6.32
CA LYS A 46 -15.79 13.38 5.99
C LYS A 46 -16.96 12.69 5.29
N GLY A 47 -16.78 11.47 4.78
CA GLY A 47 -17.79 10.77 3.99
C GLY A 47 -17.75 11.12 2.49
N ASP A 48 -16.68 11.76 2.02
CA ASP A 48 -16.50 12.15 0.62
C ASP A 48 -16.19 10.94 -0.29
N VAL A 49 -15.91 9.77 0.28
CA VAL A 49 -15.55 8.52 -0.43
C VAL A 49 -16.54 7.41 -0.03
N PRO A 50 -17.74 7.39 -0.64
CA PRO A 50 -18.83 6.50 -0.23
C PRO A 50 -18.52 5.00 -0.44
N GLU A 51 -17.54 4.67 -1.26
CA GLU A 51 -17.09 3.30 -1.49
C GLU A 51 -16.37 2.68 -0.28
N VAL A 52 -15.85 3.50 0.63
CA VAL A 52 -15.24 3.03 1.87
C VAL A 52 -16.33 2.77 2.90
N THR A 53 -16.58 1.49 3.17
CA THR A 53 -17.61 1.06 4.09
C THR A 53 -17.09 0.91 5.53
N PRO A 54 -17.97 1.07 6.56
CA PRO A 54 -17.61 0.75 7.94
C PRO A 54 -17.03 -0.66 8.09
N GLY A 55 -15.99 -0.79 8.90
CA GLY A 55 -15.21 -2.02 9.07
C GLY A 55 -13.89 -2.03 8.28
N ARG A 56 -13.65 -1.05 7.39
CA ARG A 56 -12.42 -0.94 6.61
C ARG A 56 -11.25 -0.45 7.47
N VAL A 57 -10.11 -1.15 7.40
CA VAL A 57 -8.83 -0.66 7.90
C VAL A 57 -8.31 0.41 6.95
N LEU A 58 -8.01 1.60 7.47
CA LEU A 58 -7.56 2.74 6.67
C LEU A 58 -6.07 2.67 6.32
N GLY A 59 -5.61 3.65 5.54
CA GLY A 59 -4.20 3.84 5.15
C GLY A 59 -3.81 3.16 3.85
N HIS A 60 -2.94 3.82 3.12
CA HIS A 60 -2.43 3.33 1.82
C HIS A 60 -0.95 3.70 1.59
N GLU A 61 -0.29 4.23 2.61
CA GLU A 61 1.12 4.61 2.58
C GLU A 61 1.83 4.06 3.82
N GLY A 62 3.03 3.52 3.64
CA GLY A 62 3.79 3.05 4.78
C GLY A 62 5.09 2.36 4.40
N VAL A 63 5.89 2.15 5.42
CA VAL A 63 7.15 1.38 5.37
C VAL A 63 7.01 0.18 6.30
N GLY A 64 7.57 -0.93 5.90
CA GLY A 64 7.50 -2.14 6.70
C GLY A 64 8.53 -3.19 6.27
N VAL A 65 8.41 -4.36 6.87
CA VAL A 65 9.25 -5.53 6.58
C VAL A 65 8.35 -6.62 6.00
N VAL A 66 8.74 -7.19 4.88
CA VAL A 66 8.03 -8.32 4.27
C VAL A 66 8.03 -9.50 5.25
N ASP A 67 6.84 -9.96 5.61
CA ASP A 67 6.61 -11.11 6.50
C ASP A 67 6.53 -12.40 5.69
N SER A 68 5.69 -12.42 4.67
CA SER A 68 5.51 -13.58 3.80
C SER A 68 5.13 -13.15 2.37
N VAL A 69 5.34 -14.05 1.41
CA VAL A 69 5.08 -13.79 -0.01
C VAL A 69 4.38 -14.97 -0.67
N GLY A 70 3.55 -14.67 -1.66
CA GLY A 70 2.97 -15.67 -2.53
C GLY A 70 4.00 -16.26 -3.52
N PRO A 71 3.73 -17.43 -4.09
CA PRO A 71 4.71 -18.18 -4.88
C PRO A 71 5.12 -17.51 -6.21
N ALA A 72 4.39 -16.51 -6.68
CA ALA A 72 4.74 -15.74 -7.89
C ALA A 72 5.45 -14.40 -7.57
N VAL A 73 5.76 -14.13 -6.31
CA VAL A 73 6.51 -12.93 -5.91
C VAL A 73 8.00 -13.22 -6.03
N SER A 74 8.71 -12.37 -6.77
CA SER A 74 10.16 -12.49 -7.03
C SER A 74 10.93 -11.20 -6.75
N ALA A 75 10.26 -10.03 -6.73
CA ALA A 75 10.91 -8.74 -6.52
C ALA A 75 11.36 -8.52 -5.07
N VAL A 76 10.65 -9.12 -4.12
CA VAL A 76 10.91 -9.01 -2.69
C VAL A 76 10.85 -10.39 -2.02
N LYS A 77 11.41 -10.52 -0.82
CA LYS A 77 11.39 -11.75 -0.01
C LYS A 77 11.17 -11.42 1.47
N PRO A 78 10.78 -12.39 2.30
CA PRO A 78 10.69 -12.20 3.74
C PRO A 78 11.98 -11.60 4.33
N GLY A 79 11.82 -10.59 5.18
CA GLY A 79 12.90 -9.80 5.78
C GLY A 79 13.34 -8.57 4.99
N ASP A 80 12.92 -8.39 3.73
CA ASP A 80 13.21 -7.16 2.99
C ASP A 80 12.42 -5.98 3.58
N ARG A 81 13.10 -4.83 3.81
CA ARG A 81 12.43 -3.55 4.11
C ARG A 81 11.86 -2.97 2.83
N VAL A 82 10.60 -2.54 2.88
CA VAL A 82 9.87 -2.07 1.71
C VAL A 82 9.01 -0.85 2.01
N ILE A 83 8.85 0.00 0.99
CA ILE A 83 7.76 0.98 0.92
C ILE A 83 6.57 0.30 0.27
N VAL A 84 5.40 0.47 0.85
CA VAL A 84 4.11 0.04 0.29
C VAL A 84 3.58 1.18 -0.59
N SER A 85 3.42 0.91 -1.88
CA SER A 85 2.85 1.87 -2.82
C SER A 85 1.36 2.11 -2.55
N CYS A 86 0.94 3.38 -2.60
CA CYS A 86 -0.49 3.74 -2.54
C CYS A 86 -1.27 3.19 -3.74
N ILE A 87 -0.59 2.90 -4.86
CA ILE A 87 -1.17 2.33 -6.06
C ILE A 87 -0.68 0.89 -6.24
N SER A 88 -1.60 -0.06 -6.20
CA SER A 88 -1.33 -1.44 -6.55
C SER A 88 -1.43 -1.64 -8.06
N ALA A 89 -0.48 -2.34 -8.67
CA ALA A 89 -0.47 -2.52 -10.12
C ALA A 89 0.07 -3.90 -10.53
N CYS A 90 -0.61 -4.56 -11.47
CA CYS A 90 -0.21 -5.90 -11.90
C CYS A 90 1.03 -5.91 -12.82
N GLY A 91 1.40 -4.78 -13.44
CA GLY A 91 2.53 -4.67 -14.35
C GLY A 91 2.31 -5.28 -15.73
N THR A 92 1.23 -6.01 -15.98
CA THR A 92 1.04 -6.83 -17.19
C THR A 92 -0.15 -6.41 -18.07
N CYS A 93 -1.16 -5.74 -17.52
CA CYS A 93 -2.31 -5.27 -18.32
C CYS A 93 -1.91 -4.12 -19.27
N GLU A 94 -2.76 -3.80 -20.20
CA GLU A 94 -2.50 -2.77 -21.22
C GLU A 94 -2.13 -1.42 -20.59
N THR A 95 -2.88 -0.96 -19.60
CA THR A 95 -2.63 0.32 -18.91
C THR A 95 -1.30 0.31 -18.14
N CYS A 96 -0.96 -0.78 -17.46
CA CYS A 96 0.34 -0.92 -16.80
C CYS A 96 1.51 -0.90 -17.78
N ARG A 97 1.38 -1.58 -18.95
CA ARG A 97 2.41 -1.58 -20.00
C ARG A 97 2.63 -0.19 -20.60
N ARG A 98 1.64 0.68 -20.50
CA ARG A 98 1.71 2.11 -20.91
C ARG A 98 2.19 3.02 -19.78
N GLY A 99 2.56 2.48 -18.60
CA GLY A 99 2.99 3.25 -17.44
C GLY A 99 1.86 3.90 -16.64
N MET A 100 0.61 3.57 -16.93
CA MET A 100 -0.59 4.14 -16.29
C MET A 100 -1.04 3.22 -15.14
N PHE A 101 -0.22 3.09 -14.10
CA PHE A 101 -0.42 2.13 -13.00
C PHE A 101 -1.69 2.40 -12.18
N SER A 102 -2.07 3.67 -12.00
CA SER A 102 -3.32 4.06 -11.32
C SER A 102 -4.58 3.56 -12.02
N HIS A 103 -4.49 3.21 -13.30
CA HIS A 103 -5.58 2.66 -14.12
C HIS A 103 -5.43 1.14 -14.33
N CYS A 104 -4.69 0.46 -13.45
CA CYS A 104 -4.53 -0.98 -13.52
C CYS A 104 -5.90 -1.69 -13.47
N ALA A 105 -6.12 -2.65 -14.37
CA ALA A 105 -7.40 -3.36 -14.46
C ALA A 105 -7.75 -4.18 -13.20
N THR A 106 -6.75 -4.55 -12.39
CA THR A 106 -6.91 -5.37 -11.17
C THR A 106 -6.27 -4.73 -9.94
N GLY A 107 -5.96 -3.43 -10.02
CA GLY A 107 -5.29 -2.68 -8.97
C GLY A 107 -5.80 -1.24 -8.90
N GLY A 108 -4.90 -0.29 -8.89
CA GLY A 108 -5.19 1.12 -8.63
C GLY A 108 -5.11 1.44 -7.14
N TRP A 109 -5.85 2.45 -6.69
CA TRP A 109 -5.97 2.74 -5.27
C TRP A 109 -6.94 1.75 -4.62
N VAL A 110 -6.41 0.70 -4.03
CA VAL A 110 -7.20 -0.37 -3.38
C VAL A 110 -7.01 -0.42 -1.86
N LEU A 111 -5.79 -0.13 -1.35
CA LEU A 111 -5.48 -0.16 0.07
C LEU A 111 -6.22 0.96 0.82
N GLY A 112 -6.82 0.63 1.96
CA GLY A 112 -7.63 1.56 2.74
C GLY A 112 -8.91 2.01 2.04
N HIS A 113 -9.22 1.45 0.88
CA HIS A 113 -10.39 1.76 0.05
C HIS A 113 -11.26 0.52 -0.14
N THR A 114 -10.96 -0.33 -1.12
CA THR A 114 -11.72 -1.56 -1.39
C THR A 114 -11.22 -2.78 -0.62
N ILE A 115 -9.97 -2.74 -0.14
CA ILE A 115 -9.37 -3.73 0.76
C ILE A 115 -8.74 -3.02 1.95
N ASP A 116 -8.39 -3.77 3.00
CA ASP A 116 -7.77 -3.23 4.20
C ASP A 116 -6.39 -2.64 3.92
N GLY A 117 -6.08 -1.57 4.63
CA GLY A 117 -4.94 -0.70 4.39
C GLY A 117 -3.81 -0.84 5.40
N THR A 118 -2.90 0.15 5.36
CA THR A 118 -1.61 0.13 6.06
C THR A 118 -1.66 0.59 7.51
N GLN A 119 -2.77 1.16 7.99
CA GLN A 119 -2.91 1.60 9.39
C GLN A 119 -3.24 0.41 10.32
N ALA A 120 -2.40 -0.63 10.25
CA ALA A 120 -2.49 -1.89 11.00
C ALA A 120 -1.09 -2.46 11.24
N GLU A 121 -0.98 -3.49 12.09
CA GLU A 121 0.28 -4.19 12.33
C GLU A 121 0.75 -4.99 11.09
N LEU A 122 -0.18 -5.52 10.30
CA LEU A 122 0.09 -6.26 9.06
C LEU A 122 -0.84 -5.77 7.95
N VAL A 123 -0.33 -5.73 6.72
CA VAL A 123 -1.12 -5.42 5.53
C VAL A 123 -0.85 -6.45 4.42
N ARG A 124 -1.90 -6.83 3.68
CA ARG A 124 -1.76 -7.58 2.44
C ARG A 124 -1.57 -6.61 1.28
N SER A 125 -0.43 -6.67 0.62
CA SER A 125 -0.14 -5.90 -0.59
C SER A 125 -0.37 -6.77 -1.83
N PRO A 126 -1.39 -6.48 -2.65
CA PRO A 126 -1.58 -7.14 -3.94
C PRO A 126 -0.49 -6.75 -4.92
N HIS A 127 -0.22 -7.66 -5.89
CA HIS A 127 0.75 -7.39 -6.96
C HIS A 127 2.13 -6.95 -6.44
N ALA A 128 2.65 -7.62 -5.43
CA ALA A 128 3.82 -7.23 -4.66
C ALA A 128 5.07 -6.95 -5.51
N ASN A 129 5.22 -7.59 -6.68
CA ASN A 129 6.33 -7.35 -7.60
C ASN A 129 6.41 -5.91 -8.15
N VAL A 130 5.28 -5.18 -8.16
CA VAL A 130 5.19 -3.79 -8.65
C VAL A 130 4.79 -2.83 -7.55
N SER A 131 4.04 -3.33 -6.54
CA SER A 131 3.45 -2.51 -5.48
C SER A 131 4.37 -2.34 -4.26
N LEU A 132 5.46 -3.10 -4.17
CA LEU A 132 6.45 -3.00 -3.09
C LEU A 132 7.81 -2.57 -3.63
N HIS A 133 8.41 -1.58 -2.98
CA HIS A 133 9.71 -1.04 -3.37
C HIS A 133 10.72 -1.23 -2.24
N LYS A 134 11.86 -1.88 -2.53
CA LYS A 134 12.90 -2.08 -1.52
C LYS A 134 13.47 -0.76 -1.04
N VAL A 135 13.56 -0.62 0.27
CA VAL A 135 14.21 0.52 0.91
C VAL A 135 15.72 0.35 0.82
N PRO A 136 16.46 1.36 0.33
CA PRO A 136 17.93 1.33 0.33
C PRO A 136 18.49 1.17 1.75
N PRO A 137 19.64 0.49 1.92
CA PRO A 137 20.33 0.43 3.20
C PRO A 137 20.63 1.83 3.76
N GLY A 138 20.35 2.04 5.05
CA GLY A 138 20.62 3.30 5.73
C GLY A 138 19.58 4.41 5.50
N ALA A 139 18.54 4.19 4.69
CA ALA A 139 17.45 5.13 4.57
C ALA A 139 16.61 5.16 5.85
N ASP A 140 16.24 6.37 6.27
CA ASP A 140 15.37 6.61 7.42
C ASP A 140 13.90 6.43 7.03
N ASP A 141 13.15 5.61 7.79
CA ASP A 141 11.75 5.31 7.51
C ASP A 141 10.86 6.55 7.60
N GLU A 142 11.09 7.45 8.57
CA GLU A 142 10.33 8.70 8.69
C GLU A 142 10.58 9.62 7.50
N ALA A 143 11.84 9.77 7.08
CA ALA A 143 12.19 10.58 5.92
C ALA A 143 11.60 10.05 4.61
N LEU A 144 11.38 8.74 4.51
CA LEU A 144 10.71 8.12 3.36
C LEU A 144 9.22 8.44 3.31
N LEU A 145 8.58 8.55 4.46
CA LEU A 145 7.18 8.94 4.58
C LEU A 145 6.98 10.46 4.40
N ASP A 146 7.81 11.30 5.04
CA ASP A 146 7.75 12.77 4.96
C ASP A 146 7.94 13.32 3.54
N ARG A 147 8.75 12.67 2.74
CA ARG A 147 8.94 13.04 1.33
C ARG A 147 7.76 12.64 0.46
N GLY A 148 6.72 12.12 1.10
CA GLY A 148 5.51 11.62 0.49
C GLY A 148 5.85 10.50 -0.49
N GLY A 149 5.67 9.26 -0.10
CA GLY A 149 5.80 8.12 -1.02
C GLY A 149 5.08 8.36 -2.36
N VAL A 150 4.17 9.34 -2.40
CA VAL A 150 3.46 9.87 -3.56
C VAL A 150 4.36 10.70 -4.49
N ARG A 151 5.33 11.49 -3.97
CA ARG A 151 6.18 12.33 -4.85
C ARG A 151 7.24 11.53 -5.60
N GLU A 152 7.80 10.50 -5.00
CA GLU A 152 8.83 9.69 -5.66
C GLU A 152 8.24 8.53 -6.47
N LEU A 153 7.11 7.96 -6.07
CA LEU A 153 6.41 6.94 -6.86
C LEU A 153 5.76 7.51 -8.13
N GLY A 154 5.43 8.79 -8.15
CA GLY A 154 5.04 9.51 -9.38
C GLY A 154 6.21 9.82 -10.32
N THR A 155 7.46 9.66 -9.86
CA THR A 155 8.67 9.98 -10.64
C THR A 155 9.58 8.79 -10.91
N VAL A 156 9.27 7.59 -10.43
CA VAL A 156 9.95 6.34 -10.81
C VAL A 156 9.34 5.77 -12.10
N GLY A 157 9.08 6.65 -13.07
CA GLY A 157 9.15 6.27 -14.46
C GLY A 157 10.64 6.21 -14.84
N PRO A 158 11.06 5.36 -15.80
CA PRO A 158 12.44 5.35 -16.25
C PRO A 158 12.80 6.78 -16.66
N ARG A 159 13.82 7.37 -16.02
CA ARG A 159 14.46 8.55 -16.58
C ARG A 159 14.99 8.09 -17.94
N LEU A 160 14.22 8.37 -18.98
CA LEU A 160 14.72 8.31 -20.34
C LEU A 160 15.93 9.24 -20.35
N GLY A 161 17.11 8.66 -20.51
CA GLY A 161 18.36 9.37 -20.50
C GLY A 161 18.29 10.56 -21.46
N GLY A 162 18.44 11.75 -20.87
CA GLY A 162 18.77 12.97 -21.57
C GLY A 162 20.21 13.28 -21.25
N ARG A 163 21.02 13.36 -22.31
CA ARG A 163 22.42 13.79 -22.31
C ARG A 163 22.63 15.08 -21.57
#